data_fda62f465521035a07989b3493432a5c
#
_entry.id   fda62f465521035a07989b3493432a5c
#
_cell.length_a   1.000
_cell.length_b   1.000
_cell.length_c   1.000
_cell.angle_alpha   90.00
_cell.angle_beta   90.00
_cell.angle_gamma   90.00
#
_symmetry.space_group_name_H-M   'P 1'
#
loop_
_entity.id
_entity.type
_entity.pdbx_description
1 polymer ?
#
loop_
_entity_poly.entity_id
_entity_poly.type
_entity_poly.pdbx_seq_one_letter_code
_entity_poly.pdbx_strand_id
1 'polypeptide(L)'
;MTLRHPGISPTNDLVAKKIFSNPEITCQFIRDMLDLPAKNVTILEGSNIHVLPSMPYSAQDFYTSIDVLAELDNGTQVIIEIQVHHQNFFINRLWAYLCSQVNQNLEKIRQREGDTHQSYKHIAPVYAIAIVDSNYFQDDLAFHSFSMREDTTGEVLTITNNGQEHHLVKMAFLELRK
;
A
#
# COMPACT_ATOMS: atom_id res chain seq x y z
N MET A 1 14.50 12.93 -30.15
CA MET A 1 14.58 14.28 -29.55
C MET A 1 13.55 14.33 -28.45
N THR A 2 13.94 14.01 -27.22
CA THR A 2 13.04 13.89 -26.07
C THR A 2 12.95 15.25 -25.40
N LEU A 3 11.84 15.93 -25.59
CA LEU A 3 11.48 17.13 -24.83
C LEU A 3 11.20 16.71 -23.38
N ARG A 4 12.24 16.55 -22.57
CA ARG A 4 12.09 16.57 -21.13
C ARG A 4 11.91 18.03 -20.73
N HIS A 5 10.71 18.42 -20.34
CA HIS A 5 10.52 19.69 -19.65
C HIS A 5 11.42 19.68 -18.40
N PRO A 6 12.35 20.61 -18.27
CA PRO A 6 13.15 20.71 -17.06
C PRO A 6 12.26 21.23 -15.95
N GLY A 7 11.90 20.38 -14.99
CA GLY A 7 11.40 20.93 -13.78
C GLY A 7 10.45 20.15 -12.90
N ILE A 8 9.67 19.17 -13.37
CA ILE A 8 8.74 18.48 -12.47
C ILE A 8 8.88 16.98 -12.68
N SER A 9 9.54 16.30 -11.73
CA SER A 9 9.57 14.85 -11.69
C SER A 9 8.21 14.32 -11.26
N PRO A 10 7.65 13.29 -11.90
CA PRO A 10 6.44 12.60 -11.42
C PRO A 10 6.64 11.97 -10.05
N THR A 11 7.87 11.79 -9.60
CA THR A 11 8.24 11.35 -8.25
C THR A 11 8.29 12.46 -7.22
N ASN A 12 8.06 13.72 -7.62
CA ASN A 12 7.88 14.80 -6.66
C ASN A 12 6.61 14.51 -5.84
N ASP A 13 6.73 14.50 -4.53
CA ASP A 13 5.67 14.16 -3.58
C ASP A 13 4.36 14.91 -3.87
N LEU A 14 4.41 16.22 -4.11
CA LEU A 14 3.23 17.04 -4.42
C LEU A 14 2.59 16.67 -5.76
N VAL A 15 3.40 16.36 -6.77
CA VAL A 15 2.91 15.97 -8.10
C VAL A 15 2.27 14.60 -8.04
N ALA A 16 2.92 13.64 -7.39
CA ALA A 16 2.42 12.31 -7.22
C ALA A 16 1.11 12.28 -6.41
N LYS A 17 1.04 12.99 -5.29
CA LYS A 17 -0.19 13.16 -4.52
C LYS A 17 -1.31 13.79 -5.36
N LYS A 18 -0.97 14.76 -6.22
CA LYS A 18 -1.95 15.38 -7.14
C LYS A 18 -2.44 14.40 -8.21
N ILE A 19 -1.57 13.57 -8.77
CA ILE A 19 -1.95 12.53 -9.73
C ILE A 19 -2.88 11.51 -9.07
N PHE A 20 -2.45 10.95 -7.95
CA PHE A 20 -3.19 9.90 -7.23
C PHE A 20 -4.38 10.44 -6.40
N SER A 21 -4.61 11.75 -6.33
CA SER A 21 -5.87 12.30 -5.83
C SER A 21 -7.03 12.14 -6.82
N ASN A 22 -6.75 11.76 -8.07
CA ASN A 22 -7.78 11.45 -9.06
C ASN A 22 -8.18 9.95 -8.92
N PRO A 23 -9.43 9.64 -8.52
CA PRO A 23 -9.86 8.27 -8.31
C PRO A 23 -9.79 7.38 -9.56
N GLU A 24 -10.07 7.92 -10.75
CA GLU A 24 -10.03 7.15 -12.00
C GLU A 24 -8.60 6.70 -12.33
N ILE A 25 -7.63 7.63 -12.23
CA ILE A 25 -6.21 7.34 -12.46
C ILE A 25 -5.72 6.32 -11.44
N THR A 26 -6.06 6.52 -10.16
CA THR A 26 -5.62 5.63 -9.08
C THR A 26 -6.23 4.25 -9.20
N CYS A 27 -7.51 4.16 -9.57
CA CYS A 27 -8.17 2.88 -9.81
C CYS A 27 -7.52 2.11 -10.96
N GLN A 28 -7.23 2.77 -12.08
CA GLN A 28 -6.55 2.13 -13.20
C GLN A 28 -5.13 1.70 -12.84
N PHE A 29 -4.38 2.55 -12.15
CA PHE A 29 -3.03 2.24 -11.68
C PHE A 29 -3.00 1.01 -10.76
N ILE A 30 -3.94 0.92 -9.81
CA ILE A 30 -4.07 -0.23 -8.91
C ILE A 30 -4.39 -1.52 -9.70
N ARG A 31 -5.26 -1.45 -10.71
CA ARG A 31 -5.54 -2.60 -11.59
C ARG A 31 -4.29 -3.10 -12.29
N ASP A 32 -3.55 -2.18 -12.89
CA ASP A 32 -2.36 -2.51 -13.68
C ASP A 32 -1.23 -3.06 -12.82
N MET A 33 -1.06 -2.52 -11.61
CA MET A 33 0.03 -2.89 -10.72
C MET A 33 -0.24 -4.14 -9.89
N LEU A 34 -1.49 -4.36 -9.48
CA LEU A 34 -1.85 -5.45 -8.57
C LEU A 34 -2.74 -6.52 -9.20
N ASP A 35 -3.14 -6.35 -10.47
CA ASP A 35 -4.06 -7.27 -11.13
C ASP A 35 -5.31 -7.54 -10.27
N LEU A 36 -5.97 -6.45 -9.83
CA LEU A 36 -7.17 -6.50 -8.99
C LEU A 36 -8.39 -6.05 -9.77
N PRO A 37 -9.55 -6.73 -9.63
CA PRO A 37 -10.78 -6.37 -10.32
C PRO A 37 -11.49 -5.15 -9.67
N ALA A 38 -10.77 -4.06 -9.46
CA ALA A 38 -11.32 -2.84 -8.88
C ALA A 38 -12.20 -2.09 -9.87
N LYS A 39 -13.37 -1.62 -9.46
CA LYS A 39 -14.28 -0.79 -10.27
C LYS A 39 -14.18 0.66 -9.88
N ASN A 40 -14.15 0.92 -8.58
CA ASN A 40 -14.06 2.25 -8.00
C ASN A 40 -13.02 2.26 -6.88
N VAL A 41 -12.52 3.44 -6.60
CA VAL A 41 -11.60 3.68 -5.48
C VAL A 41 -11.99 4.97 -4.77
N THR A 42 -11.88 4.95 -3.44
CA THR A 42 -11.98 6.14 -2.59
C THR A 42 -10.58 6.46 -2.08
N ILE A 43 -10.13 7.69 -2.28
CA ILE A 43 -8.87 8.16 -1.73
C ILE A 43 -9.12 8.61 -0.29
N LEU A 44 -8.41 7.99 0.65
CA LEU A 44 -8.51 8.32 2.06
C LEU A 44 -7.48 9.38 2.41
N GLU A 45 -7.94 10.61 2.64
CA GLU A 45 -7.07 11.74 3.01
C GLU A 45 -6.59 11.63 4.46
N GLY A 46 -5.37 12.11 4.70
CA GLY A 46 -4.84 12.28 6.07
C GLY A 46 -4.53 10.99 6.81
N SER A 47 -4.23 9.92 6.10
CA SER A 47 -3.86 8.64 6.71
C SER A 47 -2.49 8.74 7.38
N ASN A 48 -2.48 9.29 8.59
CA ASN A 48 -1.32 9.21 9.48
C ASN A 48 -1.27 7.80 10.08
N ILE A 49 -0.20 7.08 9.81
CA ILE A 49 0.06 5.85 10.54
C ILE A 49 0.49 6.23 11.94
N HIS A 50 -0.37 6.01 12.91
CA HIS A 50 0.04 5.94 14.28
C HIS A 50 0.85 4.65 14.47
N VAL A 51 2.16 4.76 14.41
CA VAL A 51 3.01 3.71 15.01
C VAL A 51 2.69 3.75 16.49
N LEU A 52 2.13 2.65 17.02
CA LEU A 52 1.68 2.53 18.40
C LEU A 52 2.67 3.18 19.36
N PRO A 53 2.24 4.09 20.23
CA PRO A 53 3.09 4.62 21.28
C PRO A 53 3.28 3.52 22.34
N SER A 54 4.29 2.69 22.17
CA SER A 54 4.63 1.67 23.16
C SER A 54 5.64 2.15 24.20
N MET A 55 5.77 3.47 24.43
CA MET A 55 6.54 3.96 25.60
C MET A 55 6.22 5.42 25.94
N PRO A 56 6.11 5.77 27.24
CA PRO A 56 5.79 7.13 27.70
C PRO A 56 7.04 7.98 27.91
N TYR A 57 7.95 8.09 26.94
CA TYR A 57 9.09 9.00 27.10
C TYR A 57 9.55 9.61 25.76
N SER A 58 9.50 10.96 25.75
CA SER A 58 10.01 11.90 24.75
C SER A 58 9.41 11.73 23.35
N ALA A 59 8.27 12.35 23.22
CA ALA A 59 7.56 12.57 21.98
C ALA A 59 8.36 13.44 21.00
N GLN A 60 9.14 12.83 20.15
CA GLN A 60 9.09 13.18 18.75
C GLN A 60 8.20 12.10 18.13
N ASP A 61 6.92 12.44 17.99
CA ASP A 61 5.95 11.61 17.29
C ASP A 61 6.51 11.30 15.91
N PHE A 62 6.95 10.06 15.71
CA PHE A 62 7.25 9.55 14.38
C PHE A 62 5.91 9.34 13.67
N TYR A 63 5.28 10.44 13.29
CA TYR A 63 4.20 10.43 12.33
C TYR A 63 4.81 10.17 10.97
N THR A 64 4.82 8.93 10.54
CA THR A 64 5.07 8.60 9.15
C THR A 64 3.74 8.67 8.42
N SER A 65 3.61 9.58 7.47
CA SER A 65 2.44 9.64 6.63
C SER A 65 2.62 8.70 5.43
N ILE A 66 1.58 7.94 5.12
CA ILE A 66 1.45 7.25 3.84
C ILE A 66 1.26 8.32 2.76
N ASP A 67 1.91 8.17 1.60
CA ASP A 67 1.75 9.13 0.51
C ASP A 67 0.33 9.12 -0.04
N VAL A 68 -0.22 7.93 -0.33
CA VAL A 68 -1.62 7.76 -0.75
C VAL A 68 -2.17 6.48 -0.13
N LEU A 69 -3.34 6.56 0.47
CA LEU A 69 -4.14 5.41 0.88
C LEU A 69 -5.44 5.39 0.08
N ALA A 70 -5.69 4.30 -0.62
CA ALA A 70 -6.89 4.09 -1.42
C ALA A 70 -7.69 2.91 -0.86
N GLU A 71 -9.02 3.02 -0.88
CA GLU A 71 -9.94 1.94 -0.52
C GLU A 71 -10.78 1.56 -1.73
N LEU A 72 -10.79 0.28 -2.07
CA LEU A 72 -11.56 -0.28 -3.17
C LEU A 72 -13.00 -0.55 -2.75
N ASP A 73 -13.88 -0.76 -3.73
CA ASP A 73 -15.31 -1.04 -3.54
C ASP A 73 -15.60 -2.32 -2.73
N ASN A 74 -14.64 -3.25 -2.63
CA ASN A 74 -14.73 -4.46 -1.80
C ASN A 74 -14.09 -4.30 -0.40
N GLY A 75 -13.67 -3.09 -0.02
CA GLY A 75 -13.02 -2.78 1.26
C GLY A 75 -11.51 -3.06 1.29
N THR A 76 -10.93 -3.65 0.23
CA THR A 76 -9.48 -3.80 0.12
C THR A 76 -8.81 -2.42 0.14
N GLN A 77 -7.76 -2.27 0.94
CA GLN A 77 -7.00 -1.03 0.98
C GLN A 77 -5.66 -1.19 0.28
N VAL A 78 -5.23 -0.12 -0.38
CA VAL A 78 -3.96 -0.08 -1.11
C VAL A 78 -3.17 1.14 -0.68
N ILE A 79 -1.97 0.89 -0.19
CA ILE A 79 -0.97 1.91 0.11
C ILE A 79 -0.16 2.15 -1.16
N ILE A 80 -0.01 3.42 -1.58
CA ILE A 80 0.91 3.79 -2.66
C ILE A 80 1.98 4.68 -2.04
N GLU A 81 3.22 4.20 -2.05
CA GLU A 81 4.41 4.89 -1.54
C GLU A 81 5.32 5.31 -2.69
N ILE A 82 5.83 6.53 -2.62
CA ILE A 82 6.70 7.12 -3.65
C ILE A 82 8.06 7.40 -3.03
N GLN A 83 9.07 6.68 -3.50
CA GLN A 83 10.41 6.77 -2.95
C GLN A 83 11.38 7.37 -3.97
N VAL A 84 11.78 8.63 -3.76
CA VAL A 84 12.68 9.36 -4.68
C VAL A 84 14.13 8.92 -4.54
N HIS A 85 14.56 8.61 -3.32
CA HIS A 85 15.93 8.23 -3.03
C HIS A 85 16.00 6.81 -2.47
N HIS A 86 17.07 6.10 -2.80
CA HIS A 86 17.32 4.80 -2.18
C HIS A 86 17.42 4.97 -0.66
N GLN A 87 16.54 4.30 0.07
CA GLN A 87 16.59 4.26 1.54
C GLN A 87 16.82 2.84 2.00
N ASN A 88 17.76 2.68 2.90
CA ASN A 88 17.89 1.44 3.65
C ASN A 88 16.60 1.17 4.42
N PHE A 89 16.23 -0.10 4.52
CA PHE A 89 15.03 -0.53 5.26
C PHE A 89 13.68 -0.05 4.68
N PHE A 90 13.61 0.33 3.40
CA PHE A 90 12.35 0.74 2.77
C PHE A 90 11.29 -0.37 2.81
N ILE A 91 11.65 -1.63 2.52
CA ILE A 91 10.73 -2.77 2.62
C ILE A 91 10.24 -2.96 4.06
N ASN A 92 11.13 -2.80 5.07
CA ASN A 92 10.73 -2.90 6.47
C ASN A 92 9.70 -1.83 6.84
N ARG A 93 9.88 -0.60 6.34
CA ARG A 93 8.92 0.49 6.54
C ARG A 93 7.58 0.19 5.87
N LEU A 94 7.61 -0.25 4.60
CA LEU A 94 6.40 -0.61 3.87
C LEU A 94 5.64 -1.74 4.56
N TRP A 95 6.35 -2.75 5.08
CA TRP A 95 5.77 -3.82 5.87
C TRP A 95 5.12 -3.30 7.17
N ALA A 96 5.79 -2.40 7.89
CA ALA A 96 5.23 -1.78 9.09
C ALA A 96 3.95 -0.99 8.77
N TYR A 97 3.87 -0.33 7.62
CA TYR A 97 2.67 0.38 7.17
C TYR A 97 1.51 -0.59 6.89
N LEU A 98 1.78 -1.70 6.20
CA LEU A 98 0.77 -2.74 5.96
C LEU A 98 0.21 -3.28 7.28
N CYS A 99 1.08 -3.65 8.22
CA CYS A 99 0.66 -4.18 9.53
C CYS A 99 -0.15 -3.15 10.33
N SER A 100 0.29 -1.89 10.34
CA SER A 100 -0.43 -0.81 11.01
C SER A 100 -1.82 -0.59 10.42
N GLN A 101 -1.94 -0.61 9.09
CA GLN A 101 -3.21 -0.40 8.42
C GLN A 101 -4.19 -1.56 8.65
N VAL A 102 -3.70 -2.81 8.66
CA VAL A 102 -4.50 -3.98 9.04
C VAL A 102 -5.04 -3.83 10.47
N ASN A 103 -4.19 -3.40 11.40
CA ASN A 103 -4.60 -3.18 12.79
C ASN A 103 -5.64 -2.06 12.91
N GLN A 104 -5.46 -0.94 12.21
CA GLN A 104 -6.45 0.13 12.17
C GLN A 104 -7.80 -0.31 11.62
N ASN A 105 -7.80 -1.17 10.59
CA ASN A 105 -9.03 -1.76 10.06
C ASN A 105 -9.74 -2.62 11.10
N LEU A 106 -9.00 -3.47 11.81
CA LEU A 106 -9.55 -4.29 12.88
C LEU A 106 -10.15 -3.44 14.00
N GLU A 107 -9.47 -2.36 14.42
CA GLU A 107 -9.98 -1.43 15.42
C GLU A 107 -11.29 -0.75 14.98
N LYS A 108 -11.39 -0.31 13.73
CA LYS A 108 -12.64 0.25 13.18
C LYS A 108 -13.78 -0.77 13.17
N ILE A 109 -13.49 -2.05 12.85
CA ILE A 109 -14.47 -3.13 12.87
C ILE A 109 -14.97 -3.35 14.31
N ARG A 110 -14.06 -3.45 15.28
CA ARG A 110 -14.39 -3.63 16.70
C ARG A 110 -15.21 -2.49 17.26
N GLN A 111 -14.91 -1.25 16.91
CA GLN A 111 -15.69 -0.08 17.32
C GLN A 111 -17.12 -0.11 16.77
N ARG A 112 -17.31 -0.64 15.56
CA ARG A 112 -18.63 -0.72 14.92
C ARG A 112 -19.45 -1.92 15.38
N GLU A 113 -18.84 -3.08 15.57
CA GLU A 113 -19.51 -4.37 15.76
C GLU A 113 -19.34 -4.95 17.17
N GLY A 114 -18.49 -4.31 17.99
CA GLY A 114 -18.04 -4.86 19.27
C GLY A 114 -16.83 -5.80 19.13
N ASP A 115 -16.14 -6.03 20.23
CA ASP A 115 -14.96 -6.91 20.27
C ASP A 115 -15.40 -8.37 20.40
N THR A 116 -15.58 -9.04 19.28
CA THR A 116 -15.92 -10.46 19.21
C THR A 116 -14.95 -11.20 18.28
N HIS A 117 -14.85 -12.53 18.42
CA HIS A 117 -14.11 -13.36 17.45
C HIS A 117 -14.67 -13.25 16.03
N GLN A 118 -15.88 -12.77 15.86
CA GLN A 118 -16.49 -12.55 14.54
C GLN A 118 -15.86 -11.37 13.80
N SER A 119 -15.27 -10.40 14.51
CA SER A 119 -14.61 -9.23 13.90
C SER A 119 -13.51 -9.61 12.91
N TYR A 120 -12.83 -10.73 13.12
CA TYR A 120 -11.78 -11.21 12.20
C TYR A 120 -12.29 -11.59 10.82
N LYS A 121 -13.57 -11.93 10.68
CA LYS A 121 -14.20 -12.29 9.38
C LYS A 121 -14.29 -11.09 8.43
N HIS A 122 -14.24 -9.88 8.97
CA HIS A 122 -14.43 -8.65 8.23
C HIS A 122 -13.12 -7.91 7.96
N ILE A 123 -11.96 -8.51 8.32
CA ILE A 123 -10.66 -7.92 8.00
C ILE A 123 -10.51 -7.94 6.48
N ALA A 124 -10.43 -6.74 5.90
CA ALA A 124 -10.09 -6.57 4.51
C ALA A 124 -8.57 -6.65 4.30
N PRO A 125 -8.09 -7.18 3.19
CA PRO A 125 -6.67 -7.19 2.88
C PRO A 125 -6.14 -5.77 2.68
N VAL A 126 -4.85 -5.59 3.00
CA VAL A 126 -4.11 -4.36 2.73
C VAL A 126 -2.93 -4.71 1.83
N TYR A 127 -2.82 -4.02 0.72
CA TYR A 127 -1.76 -4.19 -0.27
C TYR A 127 -0.90 -2.95 -0.38
N ALA A 128 0.27 -3.07 -1.01
CA ALA A 128 1.15 -1.94 -1.23
C ALA A 128 1.68 -1.88 -2.65
N ILE A 129 1.81 -0.66 -3.16
CA ILE A 129 2.52 -0.34 -4.39
C ILE A 129 3.63 0.64 -4.04
N ALA A 130 4.86 0.31 -4.39
CA ALA A 130 6.01 1.18 -4.24
C ALA A 130 6.47 1.69 -5.61
N ILE A 131 6.50 3.01 -5.79
CA ILE A 131 7.10 3.66 -6.96
C ILE A 131 8.47 4.17 -6.52
N VAL A 132 9.54 3.62 -7.09
CA VAL A 132 10.90 3.97 -6.68
C VAL A 132 11.68 4.61 -7.84
N ASP A 133 12.25 5.79 -7.61
CA ASP A 133 13.11 6.48 -8.58
C ASP A 133 14.59 6.08 -8.37
N SER A 134 14.83 4.78 -8.31
CA SER A 134 16.16 4.18 -8.18
C SER A 134 16.11 2.72 -8.63
N ASN A 135 17.28 2.13 -8.91
CA ASN A 135 17.40 0.68 -9.07
C ASN A 135 17.43 0.05 -7.69
N TYR A 136 16.33 -0.57 -7.29
CA TYR A 136 16.15 -1.17 -5.97
C TYR A 136 16.55 -2.66 -5.98
N PHE A 137 16.06 -3.40 -6.98
CA PHE A 137 16.44 -4.80 -7.22
C PHE A 137 17.63 -4.88 -8.18
N GLN A 138 18.37 -6.00 -8.16
CA GLN A 138 19.64 -6.12 -8.91
C GLN A 138 19.47 -6.65 -10.34
N ASP A 139 18.25 -6.96 -10.76
CA ASP A 139 17.95 -7.38 -12.13
C ASP A 139 17.57 -6.17 -13.02
N ASP A 140 17.21 -6.45 -14.29
CA ASP A 140 16.86 -5.43 -15.29
C ASP A 140 15.34 -5.22 -15.42
N LEU A 141 14.53 -5.83 -14.54
CA LEU A 141 13.08 -5.70 -14.60
C LEU A 141 12.61 -4.44 -13.88
N ALA A 142 11.82 -3.62 -14.56
CA ALA A 142 11.25 -2.41 -13.96
C ALA A 142 10.06 -2.70 -13.02
N PHE A 143 9.45 -3.86 -13.15
CA PHE A 143 8.27 -4.25 -12.38
C PHE A 143 8.49 -5.56 -11.63
N HIS A 144 8.14 -5.54 -10.33
CA HIS A 144 8.17 -6.71 -9.45
C HIS A 144 6.86 -6.83 -8.69
N SER A 145 6.33 -8.03 -8.61
CA SER A 145 5.13 -8.33 -7.82
C SER A 145 5.40 -9.49 -6.87
N PHE A 146 4.96 -9.35 -5.62
CA PHE A 146 5.17 -10.29 -4.54
C PHE A 146 3.84 -10.69 -3.92
N SER A 147 3.71 -11.98 -3.61
CA SER A 147 2.60 -12.53 -2.82
C SER A 147 3.13 -13.58 -1.87
N MET A 148 2.42 -13.79 -0.75
CA MET A 148 2.76 -14.86 0.19
C MET A 148 2.28 -16.20 -0.37
N ARG A 149 3.17 -17.20 -0.36
CA ARG A 149 2.90 -18.52 -0.92
C ARG A 149 3.31 -19.63 0.03
N GLU A 150 2.66 -20.76 -0.09
CA GLU A 150 3.08 -22.00 0.55
C GLU A 150 4.37 -22.51 -0.15
N ASP A 151 5.40 -22.86 0.63
CA ASP A 151 6.74 -23.11 0.11
C ASP A 151 6.84 -24.41 -0.69
N THR A 152 5.99 -25.40 -0.44
CA THR A 152 6.03 -26.72 -1.08
C THR A 152 5.25 -26.76 -2.39
N THR A 153 4.03 -26.20 -2.37
CA THR A 153 3.10 -26.26 -3.51
C THR A 153 3.15 -25.02 -4.39
N GLY A 154 3.65 -23.91 -3.87
CA GLY A 154 3.61 -22.60 -4.51
C GLY A 154 2.22 -21.95 -4.51
N GLU A 155 1.24 -22.54 -3.84
CA GLU A 155 -0.11 -21.98 -3.74
C GLU A 155 -0.11 -20.66 -2.97
N VAL A 156 -0.92 -19.70 -3.43
CA VAL A 156 -1.04 -18.41 -2.78
C VAL A 156 -1.82 -18.55 -1.48
N LEU A 157 -1.28 -17.99 -0.40
CA LEU A 157 -2.01 -17.90 0.86
C LEU A 157 -3.09 -16.82 0.75
N THR A 158 -4.34 -17.20 1.01
CA THR A 158 -5.51 -16.34 0.89
C THR A 158 -6.21 -16.10 2.23
N ILE A 159 -6.98 -15.03 2.29
CA ILE A 159 -7.97 -14.75 3.33
C ILE A 159 -9.35 -14.59 2.70
N THR A 160 -10.38 -14.92 3.46
CA THR A 160 -11.76 -14.71 3.02
C THR A 160 -12.33 -13.46 3.68
N ASN A 161 -12.81 -12.52 2.87
CA ASN A 161 -13.54 -11.34 3.32
C ASN A 161 -14.85 -11.23 2.55
N ASN A 162 -15.98 -11.13 3.26
CA ASN A 162 -17.32 -11.05 2.67
C ASN A 162 -17.61 -12.16 1.63
N GLY A 163 -17.11 -13.36 1.88
CA GLY A 163 -17.31 -14.53 0.99
C GLY A 163 -16.45 -14.53 -0.28
N GLN A 164 -15.49 -13.60 -0.39
CA GLN A 164 -14.52 -13.55 -1.48
C GLN A 164 -13.13 -13.89 -0.97
N GLU A 165 -12.38 -14.65 -1.76
CA GLU A 165 -10.97 -14.94 -1.47
C GLU A 165 -10.07 -13.84 -2.02
N HIS A 166 -9.10 -13.46 -1.20
CA HIS A 166 -8.12 -12.44 -1.50
C HIS A 166 -6.72 -12.93 -1.12
N HIS A 167 -5.69 -12.49 -1.82
CA HIS A 167 -4.33 -12.71 -1.36
C HIS A 167 -4.16 -12.14 0.05
N LEU A 168 -3.50 -12.89 0.95
CA LEU A 168 -3.21 -12.38 2.29
C LEU A 168 -2.30 -11.16 2.22
N VAL A 169 -1.24 -11.24 1.41
CA VAL A 169 -0.29 -10.15 1.18
C VAL A 169 -0.03 -10.03 -0.31
N LYS A 170 -0.07 -8.81 -0.82
CA LYS A 170 0.35 -8.48 -2.18
C LYS A 170 1.10 -7.15 -2.19
N MET A 171 2.27 -7.13 -2.80
CA MET A 171 3.07 -5.92 -2.96
C MET A 171 3.57 -5.84 -4.39
N ALA A 172 3.63 -4.62 -4.94
CA ALA A 172 4.21 -4.37 -6.25
C ALA A 172 5.24 -3.23 -6.17
N PHE A 173 6.29 -3.33 -6.98
CA PHE A 173 7.32 -2.31 -7.10
C PHE A 173 7.44 -1.90 -8.56
N LEU A 174 7.49 -0.61 -8.79
CA LEU A 174 7.77 0.00 -10.09
C LEU A 174 9.04 0.84 -9.98
N GLU A 175 10.10 0.42 -10.68
CA GLU A 175 11.40 1.08 -10.69
C GLU A 175 11.52 1.97 -11.93
N LEU A 176 11.58 3.28 -11.74
CA LEU A 176 11.50 4.25 -12.84
C LEU A 176 12.83 4.46 -13.59
N ARG A 177 13.93 3.84 -13.12
CA ARG A 177 15.27 3.97 -13.73
C ARG A 177 15.73 2.74 -14.52
N LYS A 178 14.88 1.75 -14.65
CA LYS A 178 15.11 0.56 -15.48
C LYS A 178 14.44 0.61 -16.81
#